data_cc1ab4f8af86a41b2fe787c033a69188
#
_entry.id   cc1ab4f8af86a41b2fe787c033a69188
#
_cell.length_a   1.000
_cell.length_b   1.000
_cell.length_c   1.000
_cell.angle_alpha   90.00
_cell.angle_beta   90.00
_cell.angle_gamma   90.00
#
_symmetry.space_group_name_H-M   'P 1'
#
loop_
_entity.id
_entity.type
_entity.pdbx_description
1 polymer ?
#
loop_
_entity_poly.entity_id
_entity_poly.type
_entity_poly.pdbx_seq_one_letter_code
_entity_poly.pdbx_strand_id
1 'polypeptide(L)'
;FTENEARKGTLGRINGKEVVLLARHGRKHEIPPTQVNYRANIWALKEQGCTHIIATSAVGSLREEIGRGDFVVLDQFIDFTRHRKISFYEDFKDGPKHVSLAEPFDKQLREGIIRNSKELGLKTHERGTGITIEGPRFSTRAESHMFRAWGADVINMSIAPEATLAMEAGIPYAVIAMSTDYDC
;
A
#
# COMPACT_ATOMS: atom_id res chain seq x y z
N PHE A 1 -6.00 -19.26 8.03
CA PHE A 1 -5.41 -18.22 8.90
C PHE A 1 -6.10 -18.30 10.26
N THR A 2 -5.35 -18.29 11.35
CA THR A 2 -5.91 -18.26 12.69
C THR A 2 -6.20 -16.81 13.10
N GLU A 3 -7.20 -16.56 13.96
CA GLU A 3 -7.50 -15.24 14.53
C GLU A 3 -6.27 -14.58 15.20
N ASN A 4 -5.29 -15.38 15.63
CA ASN A 4 -4.05 -14.89 16.25
C ASN A 4 -3.04 -14.35 15.24
N GLU A 5 -3.17 -14.66 13.94
CA GLU A 5 -2.26 -14.19 12.88
C GLU A 5 -2.75 -12.89 12.25
N ALA A 6 -4.05 -12.62 12.31
CA ALA A 6 -4.62 -11.35 11.87
C ALA A 6 -4.62 -10.34 13.01
N ARG A 7 -4.15 -9.15 12.74
CA ARG A 7 -4.28 -8.05 13.71
C ARG A 7 -5.73 -7.61 13.77
N LYS A 8 -6.31 -7.56 14.97
CA LYS A 8 -7.66 -7.03 15.18
C LYS A 8 -7.66 -5.56 14.80
N GLY A 9 -8.38 -5.21 13.75
CA GLY A 9 -8.68 -3.84 13.41
C GLY A 9 -9.47 -3.16 14.55
N THR A 10 -9.32 -1.86 14.68
CA THR A 10 -10.13 -1.06 15.60
C THR A 10 -11.36 -0.57 14.86
N LEU A 11 -12.55 -1.00 15.27
CA LEU A 11 -13.82 -0.49 14.76
C LEU A 11 -14.05 0.92 15.27
N GLY A 12 -14.43 1.81 14.38
CA GLY A 12 -14.79 3.19 14.68
C GLY A 12 -15.84 3.73 13.73
N ARG A 13 -16.25 4.98 13.92
CA ARG A 13 -17.13 5.69 12.98
C ARG A 13 -16.51 7.03 12.62
N ILE A 14 -16.49 7.34 11.33
CA ILE A 14 -16.09 8.64 10.79
C ILE A 14 -17.25 9.17 9.95
N ASN A 15 -17.80 10.31 10.34
CA ASN A 15 -18.98 10.92 9.67
C ASN A 15 -20.14 9.93 9.46
N GLY A 16 -20.43 9.10 10.48
CA GLY A 16 -21.50 8.11 10.45
C GLY A 16 -21.19 6.81 9.70
N LYS A 17 -20.08 6.72 8.98
CA LYS A 17 -19.63 5.49 8.29
C LYS A 17 -18.81 4.63 9.24
N GLU A 18 -19.04 3.34 9.20
CA GLU A 18 -18.23 2.36 9.92
C GLU A 18 -16.87 2.23 9.24
N VAL A 19 -15.81 2.26 10.05
CA VAL A 19 -14.42 2.19 9.60
C VAL A 19 -13.65 1.22 10.44
N VAL A 20 -12.85 0.38 9.80
CA VAL A 20 -11.88 -0.50 10.45
C VAL A 20 -10.48 0.09 10.27
N LEU A 21 -9.83 0.43 11.38
CA LEU A 21 -8.44 0.90 11.37
C LEU A 21 -7.50 -0.27 11.67
N LEU A 22 -6.61 -0.57 10.74
CA LEU A 22 -5.63 -1.64 10.87
C LEU A 22 -4.20 -1.06 10.86
N ALA A 23 -3.49 -1.20 11.99
CA ALA A 23 -2.09 -0.80 12.11
C ALA A 23 -1.19 -1.98 11.67
N ARG A 24 -0.77 -2.02 10.38
CA ARG A 24 -0.01 -3.15 9.82
C ARG A 24 1.31 -3.44 10.54
N HIS A 25 1.95 -2.42 11.07
CA HIS A 25 3.20 -2.55 11.83
C HIS A 25 2.98 -2.72 13.34
N GLY A 26 1.74 -2.93 13.79
CA GLY A 26 1.37 -2.92 15.20
C GLY A 26 1.15 -1.51 15.76
N ARG A 27 0.43 -1.43 16.89
CA ARG A 27 0.09 -0.15 17.51
C ARG A 27 1.28 0.68 17.97
N LYS A 28 2.38 0.00 18.30
CA LYS A 28 3.65 0.61 18.74
C LYS A 28 4.73 0.58 17.66
N HIS A 29 4.35 0.27 16.42
CA HIS A 29 5.28 0.09 15.29
C HIS A 29 6.36 -0.97 15.58
N GLU A 30 5.98 -2.05 16.24
CA GLU A 30 6.88 -3.11 16.70
C GLU A 30 7.13 -4.21 15.65
N ILE A 31 6.40 -4.22 14.53
CA ILE A 31 6.54 -5.24 13.49
C ILE A 31 7.31 -4.68 12.29
N PRO A 32 8.49 -5.20 11.99
CA PRO A 32 9.23 -4.81 10.79
C PRO A 32 8.48 -5.24 9.51
N PRO A 33 8.71 -4.56 8.38
CA PRO A 33 7.99 -4.82 7.12
C PRO A 33 8.01 -6.29 6.67
N THR A 34 9.13 -6.98 6.89
CA THR A 34 9.32 -8.40 6.54
C THR A 34 8.50 -9.38 7.39
N GLN A 35 8.02 -8.95 8.56
CA GLN A 35 7.27 -9.78 9.50
C GLN A 35 5.77 -9.46 9.50
N VAL A 36 5.33 -8.49 8.72
CA VAL A 36 3.90 -8.19 8.57
C VAL A 36 3.21 -9.35 7.86
N ASN A 37 2.16 -9.90 8.47
CA ASN A 37 1.33 -10.91 7.81
C ASN A 37 0.28 -10.22 6.92
N TYR A 38 0.71 -9.81 5.72
CA TYR A 38 -0.13 -9.11 4.76
C TYR A 38 -1.38 -9.92 4.37
N ARG A 39 -1.23 -11.25 4.18
CA ARG A 39 -2.37 -12.12 3.82
C ARG A 39 -3.43 -12.14 4.93
N ALA A 40 -3.02 -12.34 6.17
CA ALA A 40 -3.94 -12.33 7.30
C ALA A 40 -4.62 -10.96 7.47
N ASN A 41 -3.90 -9.87 7.27
CA ASN A 41 -4.43 -8.51 7.38
C ASN A 41 -5.52 -8.23 6.34
N ILE A 42 -5.26 -8.50 5.06
CA ILE A 42 -6.24 -8.29 3.99
C ILE A 42 -7.44 -9.23 4.15
N TRP A 43 -7.19 -10.49 4.51
CA TRP A 43 -8.26 -11.45 4.76
C TRP A 43 -9.15 -11.03 5.93
N ALA A 44 -8.57 -10.56 7.03
CA ALA A 44 -9.33 -10.06 8.18
C ALA A 44 -10.21 -8.86 7.83
N LEU A 45 -9.73 -7.93 6.99
CA LEU A 45 -10.55 -6.83 6.49
C LEU A 45 -11.72 -7.33 5.65
N LYS A 46 -11.49 -8.33 4.80
CA LYS A 46 -12.55 -8.99 4.01
C LYS A 46 -13.60 -9.63 4.91
N GLU A 47 -13.20 -10.44 5.89
CA GLU A 47 -14.10 -11.11 6.83
C GLU A 47 -14.92 -10.12 7.69
N GLN A 48 -14.38 -8.93 7.95
CA GLN A 48 -15.12 -7.87 8.63
C GLN A 48 -16.07 -7.08 7.70
N GLY A 49 -16.19 -7.50 6.44
CA GLY A 49 -17.10 -6.87 5.48
C GLY A 49 -16.61 -5.53 4.94
N CYS A 50 -15.32 -5.24 5.03
CA CYS A 50 -14.76 -4.03 4.43
C CYS A 50 -14.96 -4.08 2.90
N THR A 51 -15.63 -3.07 2.39
CA THR A 51 -15.93 -2.94 0.96
C THR A 51 -14.84 -2.21 0.17
N HIS A 52 -14.00 -1.44 0.84
CA HIS A 52 -12.93 -0.63 0.27
C HIS A 52 -11.77 -0.55 1.25
N ILE A 53 -10.56 -0.42 0.73
CA ILE A 53 -9.35 -0.19 1.52
C ILE A 53 -8.66 1.10 1.04
N ILE A 54 -8.44 2.03 1.96
CA ILE A 54 -7.55 3.17 1.74
C ILE A 54 -6.33 2.96 2.64
N ALA A 55 -5.17 2.80 2.02
CA ALA A 55 -3.92 2.65 2.72
C ALA A 55 -3.17 3.99 2.78
N THR A 56 -2.49 4.20 3.90
CA THR A 56 -1.52 5.29 4.04
C THR A 56 -0.12 4.72 4.12
N SER A 57 0.86 5.40 3.53
CA SER A 57 2.26 5.00 3.57
C SER A 57 3.15 6.23 3.69
N ALA A 58 4.11 6.19 4.63
CA ALA A 58 5.25 7.10 4.60
C ALA A 58 6.21 6.61 3.53
N VAL A 59 6.73 7.51 2.71
CA VAL A 59 7.58 7.18 1.57
C VAL A 59 8.76 8.12 1.45
N GLY A 60 9.88 7.63 0.92
CA GLY A 60 10.97 8.45 0.42
C GLY A 60 10.67 8.94 -0.99
N SER A 61 10.99 10.17 -1.30
CA SER A 61 10.87 10.72 -2.65
C SER A 61 12.06 10.32 -3.51
N LEU A 62 11.79 9.90 -4.74
CA LEU A 62 12.77 9.65 -5.81
C LEU A 62 12.79 10.79 -6.84
N ARG A 63 11.99 11.84 -6.65
CA ARG A 63 11.83 12.98 -7.56
C ARG A 63 11.99 14.28 -6.80
N GLU A 64 12.67 15.26 -7.42
CA GLU A 64 12.87 16.58 -6.80
C GLU A 64 11.56 17.37 -6.67
N GLU A 65 10.63 17.18 -7.60
CA GLU A 65 9.31 17.83 -7.60
C GLU A 65 8.38 17.34 -6.51
N ILE A 66 8.63 16.14 -5.95
CA ILE A 66 7.88 15.58 -4.82
C ILE A 66 8.63 15.93 -3.54
N GLY A 67 8.26 17.04 -2.93
CA GLY A 67 8.91 17.53 -1.72
C GLY A 67 8.45 16.81 -0.44
N ARG A 68 9.17 17.04 0.66
CA ARG A 68 8.75 16.57 1.97
C ARG A 68 7.43 17.21 2.39
N GLY A 69 6.50 16.40 2.87
CA GLY A 69 5.13 16.82 3.22
C GLY A 69 4.15 16.77 2.06
N ASP A 70 4.63 16.57 0.82
CA ASP A 70 3.73 16.36 -0.31
C ASP A 70 3.03 14.99 -0.21
N PHE A 71 1.82 14.93 -0.74
CA PHE A 71 1.10 13.69 -0.91
C PHE A 71 1.17 13.19 -2.35
N VAL A 72 1.18 11.87 -2.53
CA VAL A 72 1.12 11.22 -3.85
C VAL A 72 0.01 10.19 -3.83
N VAL A 73 -0.96 10.33 -4.72
CA VAL A 73 -2.01 9.33 -4.92
C VAL A 73 -1.54 8.36 -6.00
N LEU A 74 -1.03 7.20 -5.57
CA LEU A 74 -0.40 6.25 -6.47
C LEU A 74 -1.37 5.74 -7.53
N ASP A 75 -0.87 5.58 -8.75
CA ASP A 75 -1.58 4.92 -9.86
C ASP A 75 -0.88 3.65 -10.33
N GLN A 76 0.40 3.47 -10.00
CA GLN A 76 1.17 2.28 -10.32
C GLN A 76 2.11 1.88 -9.18
N PHE A 77 2.55 0.62 -9.18
CA PHE A 77 3.60 0.17 -8.30
C PHE A 77 4.55 -0.83 -8.98
N ILE A 78 5.77 -0.91 -8.43
CA ILE A 78 6.77 -1.91 -8.75
C ILE A 78 7.00 -2.73 -7.48
N ASP A 79 6.85 -4.05 -7.55
CA ASP A 79 7.18 -4.95 -6.45
C ASP A 79 8.65 -5.39 -6.55
N PHE A 80 9.48 -4.88 -5.65
CA PHE A 80 10.88 -5.25 -5.50
C PHE A 80 11.11 -6.03 -4.18
N THR A 81 10.08 -6.67 -3.66
CA THR A 81 10.17 -7.56 -2.50
C THR A 81 10.68 -8.96 -2.92
N ARG A 82 11.21 -9.75 -1.97
CA ARG A 82 11.88 -11.03 -2.28
C ARG A 82 11.32 -12.22 -1.52
N HIS A 83 10.87 -12.03 -0.29
CA HIS A 83 10.55 -13.12 0.63
C HIS A 83 9.11 -13.07 1.13
N ARG A 84 8.28 -12.18 0.60
CA ARG A 84 6.89 -12.02 1.03
C ARG A 84 5.97 -13.03 0.37
N LYS A 85 4.92 -13.40 1.07
CA LYS A 85 3.81 -14.14 0.50
C LYS A 85 2.93 -13.18 -0.32
N ILE A 86 3.05 -13.24 -1.63
CA ILE A 86 2.47 -12.27 -2.56
C ILE A 86 1.08 -12.65 -3.08
N SER A 87 0.57 -13.85 -2.73
CA SER A 87 -0.71 -14.36 -3.22
C SER A 87 -1.42 -15.18 -2.16
N PHE A 88 -2.74 -15.23 -2.22
CA PHE A 88 -3.56 -16.19 -1.48
C PHE A 88 -3.54 -17.58 -2.12
N TYR A 89 -3.19 -17.68 -3.39
CA TYR A 89 -3.20 -18.94 -4.14
C TYR A 89 -1.84 -19.61 -4.04
N GLU A 90 -1.76 -20.67 -3.23
CA GLU A 90 -0.53 -21.45 -3.06
C GLU A 90 -0.49 -22.68 -3.99
N ASP A 91 -1.65 -23.07 -4.55
CA ASP A 91 -1.79 -24.11 -5.57
C ASP A 91 -2.95 -23.80 -6.54
N PHE A 92 -3.06 -24.56 -7.60
CA PHE A 92 -4.11 -24.44 -8.61
C PHE A 92 -4.99 -25.68 -8.70
N LYS A 93 -5.27 -26.34 -7.55
CA LYS A 93 -6.15 -27.53 -7.52
C LYS A 93 -7.54 -27.25 -8.10
N ASP A 94 -8.03 -26.01 -7.89
CA ASP A 94 -9.33 -25.55 -8.41
C ASP A 94 -9.18 -24.75 -9.71
N GLY A 95 -8.09 -24.95 -10.45
CA GLY A 95 -7.76 -24.26 -11.68
C GLY A 95 -6.94 -22.97 -11.44
N PRO A 96 -6.34 -22.43 -12.53
CA PRO A 96 -5.51 -21.24 -12.45
C PRO A 96 -6.29 -20.01 -11.99
N LYS A 97 -5.69 -19.24 -11.09
CA LYS A 97 -6.20 -17.97 -10.57
C LYS A 97 -5.20 -16.88 -10.90
N HIS A 98 -5.56 -15.97 -11.80
CA HIS A 98 -4.75 -14.83 -12.19
C HIS A 98 -5.57 -13.56 -12.09
N VAL A 99 -5.05 -12.54 -11.41
CA VAL A 99 -5.65 -11.21 -11.37
C VAL A 99 -4.88 -10.26 -12.26
N SER A 100 -5.59 -9.37 -12.95
CA SER A 100 -4.94 -8.32 -13.74
C SER A 100 -4.53 -7.17 -12.82
N LEU A 101 -3.28 -6.74 -12.93
CA LEU A 101 -2.71 -5.61 -12.21
C LEU A 101 -2.32 -4.46 -13.16
N ALA A 102 -2.90 -4.40 -14.36
CA ALA A 102 -2.70 -3.28 -15.27
C ALA A 102 -3.14 -1.95 -14.64
N GLU A 103 -4.25 -2.00 -13.89
CA GLU A 103 -4.77 -0.88 -13.08
C GLU A 103 -4.89 -1.38 -11.62
N PRO A 104 -3.79 -1.31 -10.82
CA PRO A 104 -3.76 -1.95 -9.51
C PRO A 104 -4.52 -1.20 -8.43
N PHE A 105 -4.84 0.09 -8.66
CA PHE A 105 -5.51 0.96 -7.70
C PHE A 105 -6.87 1.40 -8.23
N ASP A 106 -7.88 1.35 -7.36
CA ASP A 106 -9.25 1.70 -7.73
C ASP A 106 -9.38 3.17 -8.13
N LYS A 107 -9.93 3.40 -9.31
CA LYS A 107 -10.06 4.72 -9.91
C LYS A 107 -10.96 5.65 -9.08
N GLN A 108 -12.10 5.15 -8.59
CA GLN A 108 -13.08 5.97 -7.87
C GLN A 108 -12.51 6.40 -6.51
N LEU A 109 -11.82 5.50 -5.81
CA LEU A 109 -11.14 5.82 -4.56
C LEU A 109 -10.04 6.86 -4.80
N ARG A 110 -9.22 6.69 -5.84
CA ARG A 110 -8.16 7.65 -6.19
C ARG A 110 -8.73 9.03 -6.48
N GLU A 111 -9.75 9.12 -7.34
CA GLU A 111 -10.43 10.39 -7.66
C GLU A 111 -11.03 11.05 -6.41
N GLY A 112 -11.61 10.26 -5.50
CA GLY A 112 -12.11 10.73 -4.22
C GLY A 112 -11.00 11.31 -3.34
N ILE A 113 -9.86 10.62 -3.21
CA ILE A 113 -8.71 11.09 -2.45
C ILE A 113 -8.17 12.40 -3.05
N ILE A 114 -7.98 12.46 -4.37
CA ILE A 114 -7.47 13.64 -5.07
C ILE A 114 -8.38 14.86 -4.84
N ARG A 115 -9.69 14.69 -5.03
CA ARG A 115 -10.66 15.77 -4.81
C ARG A 115 -10.61 16.30 -3.39
N ASN A 116 -10.69 15.40 -2.38
CA ASN A 116 -10.68 15.80 -0.98
C ASN A 116 -9.33 16.43 -0.58
N SER A 117 -8.22 15.96 -1.11
CA SER A 117 -6.90 16.55 -0.87
C SER A 117 -6.83 18.00 -1.38
N LYS A 118 -7.39 18.27 -2.56
CA LYS A 118 -7.49 19.63 -3.12
C LYS A 118 -8.38 20.54 -2.26
N GLU A 119 -9.52 20.05 -1.83
CA GLU A 119 -10.45 20.79 -0.96
C GLU A 119 -9.81 21.15 0.38
N LEU A 120 -8.93 20.29 0.89
CA LEU A 120 -8.15 20.53 2.11
C LEU A 120 -6.89 21.40 1.89
N GLY A 121 -6.61 21.82 0.66
CA GLY A 121 -5.42 22.60 0.32
C GLY A 121 -4.11 21.84 0.46
N LEU A 122 -4.14 20.51 0.42
CA LEU A 122 -2.95 19.68 0.51
C LEU A 122 -2.20 19.65 -0.82
N LYS A 123 -0.88 19.82 -0.78
CA LYS A 123 -0.03 19.65 -1.97
C LYS A 123 -0.02 18.17 -2.35
N THR A 124 -0.70 17.83 -3.43
CA THR A 124 -0.95 16.45 -3.82
C THR A 124 -0.62 16.23 -5.29
N HIS A 125 0.24 15.24 -5.54
CA HIS A 125 0.51 14.69 -6.86
C HIS A 125 -0.55 13.63 -7.18
N GLU A 126 -1.27 13.83 -8.28
CA GLU A 126 -2.45 13.02 -8.63
C GLU A 126 -2.10 11.62 -9.14
N ARG A 127 -0.82 11.37 -9.42
CA ARG A 127 -0.27 10.09 -9.87
C ARG A 127 1.16 9.90 -9.38
N GLY A 128 1.61 8.69 -9.42
CA GLY A 128 2.98 8.32 -9.17
C GLY A 128 3.16 6.81 -9.03
N THR A 129 4.31 6.33 -9.45
CA THR A 129 4.69 4.93 -9.31
C THR A 129 5.44 4.73 -7.99
N GLY A 130 4.88 3.91 -7.10
CA GLY A 130 5.55 3.52 -5.87
C GLY A 130 6.37 2.25 -6.06
N ILE A 131 7.67 2.27 -5.74
CA ILE A 131 8.42 1.02 -5.64
C ILE A 131 8.42 0.51 -4.20
N THR A 132 8.13 -0.77 -4.01
CA THR A 132 8.16 -1.41 -2.69
C THR A 132 9.39 -2.28 -2.56
N ILE A 133 10.28 -1.92 -1.63
CA ILE A 133 11.45 -2.73 -1.27
C ILE A 133 11.16 -3.62 -0.06
N GLU A 134 12.00 -4.64 0.14
CA GLU A 134 11.83 -5.59 1.25
C GLU A 134 11.89 -4.93 2.63
N GLY A 135 12.85 -4.01 2.84
CA GLY A 135 13.16 -3.49 4.18
C GLY A 135 13.78 -4.56 5.11
N PRO A 136 13.99 -4.26 6.42
CA PRO A 136 13.83 -2.93 7.02
C PRO A 136 14.95 -1.94 6.66
N ARG A 137 16.01 -2.35 5.94
CA ARG A 137 17.05 -1.44 5.46
C ARG A 137 16.51 -0.51 4.37
N PHE A 138 17.01 0.68 4.30
CA PHE A 138 16.80 1.57 3.16
C PHE A 138 17.60 1.10 1.94
N SER A 139 17.28 1.66 0.78
CA SER A 139 18.01 1.44 -0.47
C SER A 139 19.45 1.97 -0.38
N THR A 140 20.34 1.38 -1.16
CA THR A 140 21.64 1.98 -1.43
C THR A 140 21.47 3.09 -2.47
N ARG A 141 22.45 3.99 -2.58
CA ARG A 141 22.46 5.02 -3.63
C ARG A 141 22.34 4.44 -5.03
N ALA A 142 23.01 3.31 -5.28
CA ALA A 142 22.93 2.62 -6.56
C ALA A 142 21.53 2.07 -6.84
N GLU A 143 20.87 1.50 -5.82
CA GLU A 143 19.48 1.05 -5.93
C GLU A 143 18.54 2.24 -6.19
N SER A 144 18.71 3.36 -5.50
CA SER A 144 17.89 4.57 -5.73
C SER A 144 18.04 5.10 -7.15
N HIS A 145 19.26 5.16 -7.70
CA HIS A 145 19.47 5.53 -9.10
C HIS A 145 18.79 4.55 -10.07
N MET A 146 18.87 3.25 -9.79
CA MET A 146 18.20 2.23 -10.59
C MET A 146 16.67 2.40 -10.55
N PHE A 147 16.08 2.63 -9.38
CA PHE A 147 14.64 2.83 -9.22
C PHE A 147 14.13 4.07 -9.95
N ARG A 148 14.89 5.18 -9.90
CA ARG A 148 14.61 6.38 -10.70
C ARG A 148 14.62 6.08 -12.20
N ALA A 149 15.61 5.32 -12.67
CA ALA A 149 15.72 4.92 -14.08
C ALA A 149 14.57 4.00 -14.51
N TRP A 150 14.00 3.22 -13.61
CA TRP A 150 12.81 2.39 -13.85
C TRP A 150 11.50 3.17 -13.82
N GLY A 151 11.54 4.45 -13.54
CA GLY A 151 10.35 5.31 -13.51
C GLY A 151 9.61 5.33 -12.17
N ALA A 152 10.22 4.84 -11.08
CA ALA A 152 9.63 4.99 -9.75
C ALA A 152 9.72 6.45 -9.27
N ASP A 153 8.66 6.94 -8.65
CA ASP A 153 8.54 8.30 -8.13
C ASP A 153 8.73 8.36 -6.63
N VAL A 154 8.29 7.32 -5.91
CA VAL A 154 8.45 7.20 -4.47
C VAL A 154 8.80 5.77 -4.07
N ILE A 155 9.46 5.61 -2.91
CA ILE A 155 9.88 4.33 -2.37
C ILE A 155 9.21 4.04 -1.02
N ASN A 156 8.80 2.81 -0.81
CA ASN A 156 8.12 2.36 0.40
C ASN A 156 8.47 0.90 0.75
N MET A 157 7.89 0.38 1.85
CA MET A 157 8.11 -1.00 2.29
C MET A 157 6.81 -1.80 2.51
N SER A 158 5.64 -1.30 2.09
CA SER A 158 4.36 -1.90 2.52
C SER A 158 3.30 -2.10 1.43
N ILE A 159 3.34 -1.37 0.32
CA ILE A 159 2.28 -1.38 -0.69
C ILE A 159 2.19 -2.74 -1.40
N ALA A 160 3.32 -3.34 -1.73
CA ALA A 160 3.37 -4.71 -2.16
C ALA A 160 3.73 -5.62 -0.96
N PRO A 161 3.00 -6.72 -0.74
CA PRO A 161 1.98 -7.32 -1.60
C PRO A 161 0.53 -6.86 -1.30
N GLU A 162 0.31 -5.85 -0.46
CA GLU A 162 -1.07 -5.45 -0.04
C GLU A 162 -2.00 -5.21 -1.24
N ALA A 163 -1.53 -4.45 -2.25
CA ALA A 163 -2.33 -4.13 -3.43
C ALA A 163 -2.72 -5.39 -4.21
N THR A 164 -1.78 -6.32 -4.42
CA THR A 164 -2.04 -7.60 -5.09
C THR A 164 -3.05 -8.44 -4.32
N LEU A 165 -2.88 -8.55 -3.00
CA LEU A 165 -3.77 -9.32 -2.14
C LEU A 165 -5.17 -8.71 -2.06
N ALA A 166 -5.30 -7.39 -2.03
CA ALA A 166 -6.59 -6.71 -2.09
C ALA A 166 -7.32 -7.00 -3.40
N MET A 167 -6.60 -6.98 -4.54
CA MET A 167 -7.13 -7.35 -5.85
C MET A 167 -7.60 -8.80 -5.88
N GLU A 168 -6.82 -9.76 -5.37
CA GLU A 168 -7.21 -11.17 -5.26
C GLU A 168 -8.42 -11.36 -4.34
N ALA A 169 -8.53 -10.57 -3.27
CA ALA A 169 -9.67 -10.57 -2.37
C ALA A 169 -10.93 -9.91 -2.98
N GLY A 170 -10.82 -9.23 -4.12
CA GLY A 170 -11.90 -8.49 -4.76
C GLY A 170 -12.29 -7.22 -4.01
N ILE A 171 -11.35 -6.59 -3.31
CA ILE A 171 -11.60 -5.36 -2.54
C ILE A 171 -10.90 -4.19 -3.25
N PRO A 172 -11.65 -3.16 -3.71
CA PRO A 172 -11.09 -1.91 -4.21
C PRO A 172 -10.07 -1.31 -3.23
N TYR A 173 -8.88 -0.99 -3.74
CA TYR A 173 -7.75 -0.54 -2.94
C TYR A 173 -7.13 0.72 -3.54
N ALA A 174 -6.81 1.70 -2.71
CA ALA A 174 -6.05 2.89 -3.11
C ALA A 174 -5.05 3.28 -2.02
N VAL A 175 -4.01 3.99 -2.43
CA VAL A 175 -2.94 4.46 -1.53
C VAL A 175 -2.79 5.96 -1.65
N ILE A 176 -2.72 6.62 -0.49
CA ILE A 176 -2.17 7.97 -0.35
C ILE A 176 -0.82 7.86 0.34
N ALA A 177 0.24 8.20 -0.39
CA ALA A 177 1.60 8.21 0.10
C ALA A 177 1.98 9.61 0.58
N MET A 178 2.66 9.72 1.71
CA MET A 178 3.18 10.98 2.24
C MET A 178 4.71 10.96 2.15
N SER A 179 5.27 11.88 1.39
CA SER A 179 6.72 12.05 1.26
C SER A 179 7.29 12.60 2.57
N THR A 180 8.10 11.83 3.27
CA THR A 180 8.72 12.23 4.55
C THR A 180 10.14 12.73 4.38
N ASP A 181 10.83 12.23 3.36
CA ASP A 181 12.23 12.49 3.07
C ASP A 181 12.57 12.23 1.58
N TYR A 182 13.76 12.55 1.19
CA TYR A 182 14.31 12.11 -0.08
C TYR A 182 15.10 10.82 0.10
N ASP A 183 14.93 9.89 -0.83
CA ASP A 183 15.68 8.63 -0.83
C ASP A 183 17.02 8.83 -1.57
N CYS A 184 18.04 9.27 -0.87
CA CYS A 184 19.40 9.63 -1.37
C CYS A 184 19.43 10.83 -2.31
#